data_043df37bcc5f69e59608aa19d3955f85
#
_entry.id   043df37bcc5f69e59608aa19d3955f85
#
_cell.length_a   1.000
_cell.length_b   1.000
_cell.length_c   1.000
_cell.angle_alpha   90.00
_cell.angle_beta   90.00
_cell.angle_gamma   90.00
#
_symmetry.space_group_name_H-M   'P 1'
#
loop_
_entity.id
_entity.type
_entity.pdbx_description
1 polymer ?
#
loop_
_entity_poly.entity_id
_entity_poly.type
_entity_poly.pdbx_seq_one_letter_code
_entity_poly.pdbx_strand_id
1 'polypeptide(L)'
;LDNDPYIEDISVDNISKNSDVALLCLPNGISSTLTRKLLDRGVKVIDLSADYRYKSLDEWKKVYSKEAAIYKRSDDDLCKEAVYGLPEINKEAISKGRLIACPGCYPTSALIPLAPYLSQGIIENEGIVIDSKSGTSGGGREPNQKLLLSECGEGLSAYGLINHRHTSEIEQVASLISGNKIELLFTPHLVPISRGM
;
A
#
# COMPACT_ATOMS: atom_id res chain seq x y z
N LEU A 1 -5.25 27.61 -25.79
CA LEU A 1 -4.81 26.56 -24.86
C LEU A 1 -5.97 25.57 -24.66
N ASP A 2 -6.30 24.81 -25.72
CA ASP A 2 -7.40 23.82 -25.74
C ASP A 2 -6.86 22.42 -25.44
N ASN A 3 -6.22 22.24 -24.31
CA ASN A 3 -5.78 20.93 -23.81
C ASN A 3 -6.31 20.71 -22.40
N ASP A 4 -7.63 20.77 -22.23
CA ASP A 4 -8.23 20.18 -21.05
C ASP A 4 -8.04 18.66 -21.13
N PRO A 5 -7.49 18.02 -20.09
CA PRO A 5 -7.33 16.58 -20.08
C PRO A 5 -8.72 15.94 -20.10
N TYR A 6 -8.99 15.16 -21.14
CA TYR A 6 -10.23 14.40 -21.22
C TYR A 6 -10.23 13.29 -20.18
N ILE A 7 -11.34 13.16 -19.43
CA ILE A 7 -11.60 12.02 -18.58
C ILE A 7 -12.42 11.03 -19.42
N GLU A 8 -11.87 9.85 -19.62
CA GLU A 8 -12.49 8.78 -20.40
C GLU A 8 -12.84 7.60 -19.48
N ASP A 9 -13.77 6.77 -19.95
CA ASP A 9 -14.05 5.51 -19.28
C ASP A 9 -12.84 4.56 -19.36
N ILE A 10 -12.66 3.74 -18.33
CA ILE A 10 -11.54 2.79 -18.24
C ILE A 10 -11.66 1.77 -19.37
N SER A 11 -10.74 1.85 -20.34
CA SER A 11 -10.59 0.89 -21.43
C SER A 11 -9.18 0.35 -21.49
N VAL A 12 -9.01 -0.95 -21.23
CA VAL A 12 -7.70 -1.61 -21.32
C VAL A 12 -7.10 -1.47 -22.72
N ASP A 13 -7.95 -1.54 -23.78
CA ASP A 13 -7.50 -1.40 -25.16
C ASP A 13 -7.02 0.02 -25.48
N ASN A 14 -7.70 1.03 -24.97
CA ASN A 14 -7.28 2.43 -25.12
C ASN A 14 -5.98 2.70 -24.36
N ILE A 15 -5.90 2.27 -23.10
CA ILE A 15 -4.68 2.42 -22.27
C ILE A 15 -3.49 1.75 -22.97
N SER A 16 -3.64 0.51 -23.44
CA SER A 16 -2.52 -0.22 -24.02
C SER A 16 -2.03 0.31 -25.37
N LYS A 17 -2.86 1.06 -26.09
CA LYS A 17 -2.45 1.72 -27.34
C LYS A 17 -1.73 3.05 -27.13
N ASN A 18 -2.00 3.72 -25.99
CA ASN A 18 -1.58 5.09 -25.77
C ASN A 18 -0.64 5.26 -24.59
N SER A 19 -0.29 4.18 -23.88
CA SER A 19 0.50 4.30 -22.64
C SER A 19 1.43 3.11 -22.44
N ASP A 20 2.66 3.39 -22.05
CA ASP A 20 3.65 2.38 -21.64
C ASP A 20 3.51 1.99 -20.17
N VAL A 21 2.90 2.87 -19.37
CA VAL A 21 2.76 2.72 -17.91
C VAL A 21 1.35 3.13 -17.48
N ALA A 22 0.72 2.34 -16.65
CA ALA A 22 -0.56 2.67 -16.01
C ALA A 22 -0.40 2.77 -14.49
N LEU A 23 -0.82 3.90 -13.91
CA LEU A 23 -0.93 4.08 -12.46
C LEU A 23 -2.37 3.75 -12.04
N LEU A 24 -2.54 2.67 -11.28
CA LEU A 24 -3.86 2.22 -10.81
C LEU A 24 -4.13 2.80 -9.42
N CYS A 25 -5.04 3.77 -9.35
CA CYS A 25 -5.51 4.40 -8.11
C CYS A 25 -6.92 3.92 -7.77
N LEU A 26 -7.15 2.62 -7.84
CA LEU A 26 -8.45 1.98 -7.68
C LEU A 26 -8.63 1.38 -6.27
N PRO A 27 -9.87 1.16 -5.83
CA PRO A 27 -10.11 0.43 -4.59
C PRO A 27 -9.51 -0.98 -4.59
N ASN A 28 -9.21 -1.49 -3.39
CA ASN A 28 -8.67 -2.83 -3.20
C ASN A 28 -9.61 -3.90 -3.81
N GLY A 29 -9.04 -4.87 -4.50
CA GLY A 29 -9.76 -5.92 -5.23
C GLY A 29 -10.16 -5.54 -6.64
N ILE A 30 -10.26 -4.25 -6.98
CA ILE A 30 -10.59 -3.79 -8.33
C ILE A 30 -9.33 -3.70 -9.21
N SER A 31 -8.21 -3.20 -8.69
CA SER A 31 -6.96 -3.10 -9.45
C SER A 31 -6.56 -4.44 -10.06
N SER A 32 -6.70 -5.54 -9.32
CA SER A 32 -6.38 -6.89 -9.79
C SER A 32 -7.18 -7.33 -11.02
N THR A 33 -8.38 -6.80 -11.24
CA THR A 33 -9.21 -7.13 -12.41
C THR A 33 -8.65 -6.58 -13.73
N LEU A 34 -7.84 -5.52 -13.64
CA LEU A 34 -7.24 -4.84 -14.80
C LEU A 34 -5.77 -5.20 -14.98
N THR A 35 -5.05 -5.43 -13.88
CA THR A 35 -3.59 -5.58 -13.86
C THR A 35 -3.10 -6.62 -14.86
N ARG A 36 -3.61 -7.86 -14.80
CA ARG A 36 -3.20 -8.91 -15.73
C ARG A 36 -3.41 -8.51 -17.20
N LYS A 37 -4.56 -7.94 -17.50
CA LYS A 37 -4.92 -7.54 -18.88
C LYS A 37 -3.99 -6.47 -19.43
N LEU A 38 -3.51 -5.55 -18.58
CA LEU A 38 -2.56 -4.51 -18.94
C LEU A 38 -1.15 -5.09 -19.12
N LEU A 39 -0.69 -5.94 -18.20
CA LEU A 39 0.60 -6.61 -18.27
C LEU A 39 0.72 -7.51 -19.51
N ASP A 40 -0.34 -8.25 -19.86
CA ASP A 40 -0.38 -9.12 -21.05
C ASP A 40 -0.31 -8.33 -22.37
N ARG A 41 -0.60 -7.02 -22.32
CA ARG A 41 -0.44 -6.08 -23.43
C ARG A 41 0.85 -5.27 -23.40
N GLY A 42 1.76 -5.61 -22.49
CA GLY A 42 3.07 -4.94 -22.37
C GLY A 42 3.07 -3.62 -21.60
N VAL A 43 1.93 -3.22 -21.01
CA VAL A 43 1.85 -2.01 -20.18
C VAL A 43 2.40 -2.31 -18.79
N LYS A 44 3.35 -1.54 -18.31
CA LYS A 44 3.81 -1.61 -16.92
C LYS A 44 2.72 -1.08 -15.98
N VAL A 45 2.56 -1.72 -14.83
CA VAL A 45 1.55 -1.34 -13.85
C VAL A 45 2.21 -0.88 -12.56
N ILE A 46 1.82 0.30 -12.10
CA ILE A 46 2.13 0.84 -10.77
C ILE A 46 0.80 0.88 -10.00
N ASP A 47 0.64 -0.05 -9.07
CA ASP A 47 -0.61 -0.21 -8.32
C ASP A 47 -0.53 0.46 -6.94
N LEU A 48 -1.40 1.42 -6.69
CA LEU A 48 -1.52 2.13 -5.43
C LEU A 48 -2.47 1.43 -4.45
N SER A 49 -3.23 0.43 -4.93
CA SER A 49 -4.06 -0.41 -4.07
C SER A 49 -3.20 -1.35 -3.21
N ALA A 50 -3.84 -2.14 -2.37
CA ALA A 50 -3.15 -3.15 -1.59
C ALA A 50 -3.07 -4.53 -2.28
N ASP A 51 -3.54 -4.63 -3.53
CA ASP A 51 -3.78 -5.94 -4.15
C ASP A 51 -2.52 -6.79 -4.32
N TYR A 52 -1.36 -6.16 -4.49
CA TYR A 52 -0.10 -6.85 -4.75
C TYR A 52 1.00 -6.60 -3.71
N ARG A 53 0.66 -6.03 -2.55
CA ARG A 53 1.63 -5.76 -1.48
C ARG A 53 2.13 -7.00 -0.76
N TYR A 54 1.32 -8.08 -0.77
CA TYR A 54 1.66 -9.35 -0.15
C TYR A 54 2.20 -10.33 -1.17
N LYS A 55 3.21 -11.11 -0.79
CA LYS A 55 3.79 -12.16 -1.64
C LYS A 55 2.91 -13.39 -1.77
N SER A 56 1.90 -13.51 -0.92
CA SER A 56 0.90 -14.57 -0.92
C SER A 56 -0.51 -13.99 -1.05
N LEU A 57 -1.26 -14.52 -1.98
CA LEU A 57 -2.67 -14.17 -2.14
C LEU A 57 -3.50 -14.58 -0.91
N ASP A 58 -3.12 -15.65 -0.23
CA ASP A 58 -3.83 -16.10 0.98
C ASP A 58 -3.59 -15.16 2.17
N GLU A 59 -2.41 -14.54 2.27
CA GLU A 59 -2.17 -13.49 3.26
C GLU A 59 -2.99 -12.24 2.95
N TRP A 60 -3.04 -11.83 1.70
CA TRP A 60 -3.91 -10.73 1.27
C TRP A 60 -5.38 -11.01 1.64
N LYS A 61 -5.89 -12.22 1.37
CA LYS A 61 -7.28 -12.61 1.71
C LYS A 61 -7.57 -12.54 3.22
N LYS A 62 -6.59 -12.87 4.06
CA LYS A 62 -6.76 -12.76 5.53
C LYS A 62 -6.89 -11.31 5.97
N VAL A 63 -6.02 -10.43 5.46
CA VAL A 63 -5.96 -9.01 5.84
C VAL A 63 -7.12 -8.22 5.22
N TYR A 64 -7.43 -8.48 3.97
CA TYR A 64 -8.50 -7.83 3.19
C TYR A 64 -9.71 -8.75 3.01
N SER A 65 -10.17 -9.35 4.10
CA SER A 65 -11.22 -10.37 4.08
C SER A 65 -12.56 -9.89 3.51
N LYS A 66 -12.90 -8.63 3.70
CA LYS A 66 -14.12 -8.01 3.13
C LYS A 66 -14.03 -7.94 1.60
N GLU A 67 -12.91 -7.43 1.09
CA GLU A 67 -12.61 -7.34 -0.32
C GLU A 67 -12.50 -8.75 -0.94
N ALA A 68 -11.85 -9.68 -0.24
CA ALA A 68 -11.74 -11.08 -0.67
C ALA A 68 -13.08 -11.82 -0.78
N ALA A 69 -14.07 -11.44 0.03
CA ALA A 69 -15.42 -11.99 -0.07
C ALA A 69 -16.13 -11.52 -1.36
N ILE A 70 -15.83 -10.32 -1.83
CA ILE A 70 -16.42 -9.71 -3.03
C ILE A 70 -15.63 -10.11 -4.29
N TYR A 71 -14.31 -9.96 -4.24
CA TYR A 71 -13.40 -10.18 -5.39
C TYR A 71 -12.70 -11.52 -5.26
N LYS A 72 -13.16 -12.51 -6.06
CA LYS A 72 -12.56 -13.86 -6.09
C LYS A 72 -11.28 -13.86 -6.91
N ARG A 73 -10.19 -13.44 -6.30
CA ARG A 73 -8.86 -13.40 -6.93
C ARG A 73 -8.23 -14.78 -7.02
N SER A 74 -7.48 -15.00 -8.10
CA SER A 74 -6.72 -16.24 -8.37
C SER A 74 -5.32 -15.97 -8.95
N ASP A 75 -4.79 -14.76 -8.75
CA ASP A 75 -3.57 -14.22 -9.34
C ASP A 75 -2.38 -14.26 -8.37
N ASP A 76 -2.20 -15.37 -7.66
CA ASP A 76 -1.10 -15.58 -6.71
C ASP A 76 0.29 -15.50 -7.39
N ASP A 77 0.37 -15.86 -8.67
CA ASP A 77 1.57 -15.67 -9.48
C ASP A 77 1.97 -14.20 -9.59
N LEU A 78 1.00 -13.30 -9.79
CA LEU A 78 1.26 -11.86 -9.82
C LEU A 78 1.61 -11.30 -8.43
N CYS A 79 1.05 -11.86 -7.37
CA CYS A 79 1.47 -11.49 -6.00
C CYS A 79 2.96 -11.81 -5.76
N LYS A 80 3.44 -12.95 -6.26
CA LYS A 80 4.86 -13.35 -6.18
C LYS A 80 5.75 -12.49 -7.07
N GLU A 81 5.28 -12.17 -8.28
CA GLU A 81 6.01 -11.37 -9.25
C GLU A 81 6.15 -9.90 -8.82
N ALA A 82 5.11 -9.32 -8.22
CA ALA A 82 5.05 -7.90 -7.88
C ALA A 82 6.26 -7.44 -7.06
N VAL A 83 6.85 -6.31 -7.47
CA VAL A 83 7.92 -5.65 -6.71
C VAL A 83 7.29 -4.67 -5.72
N TYR A 84 7.70 -4.76 -4.47
CA TYR A 84 7.27 -3.78 -3.45
C TYR A 84 7.87 -2.42 -3.76
N GLY A 85 7.01 -1.44 -4.00
CA GLY A 85 7.31 -0.16 -4.62
C GLY A 85 7.86 0.90 -3.66
N LEU A 86 8.83 0.55 -2.81
CA LEU A 86 9.57 1.48 -1.96
C LEU A 86 10.98 1.65 -2.51
N PRO A 87 11.27 2.76 -3.26
CA PRO A 87 12.54 2.92 -3.97
C PRO A 87 13.78 2.88 -3.06
N GLU A 88 13.65 3.33 -1.82
CA GLU A 88 14.73 3.36 -0.83
C GLU A 88 15.30 1.97 -0.52
N ILE A 89 14.49 0.92 -0.71
CA ILE A 89 14.91 -0.46 -0.44
C ILE A 89 14.94 -1.35 -1.69
N ASN A 90 14.22 -0.98 -2.76
CA ASN A 90 14.01 -1.84 -3.93
C ASN A 90 14.31 -1.18 -5.28
N LYS A 91 15.14 -0.13 -5.32
CA LYS A 91 15.38 0.68 -6.52
C LYS A 91 15.68 -0.14 -7.78
N GLU A 92 16.59 -1.10 -7.68
CA GLU A 92 16.99 -1.92 -8.83
C GLU A 92 15.88 -2.87 -9.29
N ALA A 93 15.15 -3.48 -8.35
CA ALA A 93 14.03 -4.36 -8.67
C ALA A 93 12.87 -3.58 -9.32
N ILE A 94 12.58 -2.37 -8.81
CA ILE A 94 11.54 -1.48 -9.37
C ILE A 94 11.89 -1.11 -10.82
N SER A 95 13.14 -0.80 -11.13
CA SER A 95 13.54 -0.42 -12.49
C SER A 95 13.32 -1.53 -13.52
N LYS A 96 13.40 -2.79 -13.09
CA LYS A 96 13.25 -3.99 -13.93
C LYS A 96 11.83 -4.56 -13.89
N GLY A 97 11.06 -4.23 -12.85
CA GLY A 97 9.71 -4.77 -12.65
C GLY A 97 8.71 -4.25 -13.66
N ARG A 98 7.75 -5.08 -14.00
CA ARG A 98 6.58 -4.67 -14.80
C ARG A 98 5.32 -4.47 -13.95
N LEU A 99 5.30 -4.99 -12.72
CA LEU A 99 4.26 -4.79 -11.72
C LEU A 99 4.87 -4.27 -10.42
N ILE A 100 4.52 -3.04 -10.06
CA ILE A 100 5.02 -2.35 -8.87
C ILE A 100 3.85 -2.14 -7.91
N ALA A 101 3.95 -2.71 -6.71
CA ALA A 101 2.97 -2.55 -5.64
C ALA A 101 3.38 -1.43 -4.69
N CYS A 102 2.78 -0.26 -4.80
CA CYS A 102 3.07 0.87 -3.93
C CYS A 102 2.70 0.57 -2.48
N PRO A 103 3.56 0.91 -1.51
CA PRO A 103 3.29 0.70 -0.09
C PRO A 103 2.10 1.51 0.41
N GLY A 104 1.51 1.09 1.53
CA GLY A 104 0.62 1.92 2.30
C GLY A 104 1.33 3.14 2.91
N CYS A 105 0.57 4.15 3.30
CA CYS A 105 1.13 5.37 3.88
C CYS A 105 1.92 5.13 5.17
N TYR A 106 1.36 4.39 6.12
CA TYR A 106 2.06 4.00 7.34
C TYR A 106 3.26 3.08 7.10
N PRO A 107 3.17 2.03 6.26
CA PRO A 107 4.34 1.26 5.88
C PRO A 107 5.47 2.12 5.29
N THR A 108 5.15 3.10 4.45
CA THR A 108 6.15 4.03 3.92
C THR A 108 6.84 4.81 5.03
N SER A 109 6.06 5.45 5.92
CA SER A 109 6.61 6.27 7.01
C SER A 109 7.41 5.46 8.03
N ALA A 110 7.05 4.19 8.24
CA ALA A 110 7.72 3.31 9.20
C ALA A 110 8.98 2.64 8.61
N LEU A 111 8.88 2.15 7.37
CA LEU A 111 9.96 1.38 6.76
C LEU A 111 11.16 2.23 6.32
N ILE A 112 10.93 3.47 5.88
CA ILE A 112 12.02 4.38 5.49
C ILE A 112 13.03 4.57 6.63
N PRO A 113 12.65 4.95 7.85
CA PRO A 113 13.60 5.08 8.95
C PRO A 113 14.08 3.72 9.51
N LEU A 114 13.27 2.67 9.42
CA LEU A 114 13.58 1.37 10.04
C LEU A 114 14.53 0.52 9.20
N ALA A 115 14.41 0.56 7.87
CA ALA A 115 15.13 -0.30 6.95
C ALA A 115 16.66 -0.24 7.09
N PRO A 116 17.33 0.93 7.19
CA PRO A 116 18.78 0.97 7.31
C PRO A 116 19.29 0.31 8.60
N TYR A 117 18.56 0.39 9.71
CA TYR A 117 18.95 -0.23 10.97
C TYR A 117 18.76 -1.73 10.95
N LEU A 118 17.66 -2.22 10.37
CA LEU A 118 17.40 -3.65 10.22
C LEU A 118 18.39 -4.32 9.27
N SER A 119 18.67 -3.70 8.12
CA SER A 119 19.58 -4.26 7.12
C SER A 119 21.02 -4.41 7.60
N GLN A 120 21.42 -3.61 8.58
CA GLN A 120 22.76 -3.65 9.18
C GLN A 120 22.79 -4.39 10.52
N GLY A 121 21.66 -4.89 11.02
CA GLY A 121 21.60 -5.58 12.30
C GLY A 121 21.96 -4.69 13.51
N ILE A 122 21.67 -3.39 13.40
CA ILE A 122 22.00 -2.42 14.48
C ILE A 122 20.96 -2.45 15.59
N ILE A 123 19.73 -2.88 15.28
CA ILE A 123 18.64 -3.00 16.24
C ILE A 123 18.19 -4.43 16.37
N GLU A 124 17.63 -4.79 17.53
CA GLU A 124 17.03 -6.08 17.80
C GLU A 124 15.77 -6.28 16.93
N ASN A 125 15.49 -7.54 16.61
CA ASN A 125 14.30 -7.92 15.83
C ASN A 125 13.03 -8.02 16.69
N GLU A 126 13.15 -7.83 17.98
CA GLU A 126 12.07 -7.91 18.97
C GLU A 126 11.88 -6.57 19.66
N GLY A 127 10.68 -6.34 20.20
CA GLY A 127 10.37 -5.13 20.96
C GLY A 127 10.26 -3.85 20.14
N ILE A 128 10.09 -3.96 18.82
CA ILE A 128 9.92 -2.81 17.94
C ILE A 128 8.53 -2.20 18.18
N VAL A 129 8.50 -0.93 18.50
CA VAL A 129 7.26 -0.16 18.70
C VAL A 129 7.20 0.95 17.68
N ILE A 130 6.11 1.00 16.91
CA ILE A 130 5.83 2.06 15.93
C ILE A 130 4.58 2.80 16.36
N ASP A 131 4.78 4.04 16.77
CA ASP A 131 3.73 4.96 17.17
C ASP A 131 3.60 6.06 16.10
N SER A 132 2.60 5.91 15.22
CA SER A 132 2.44 6.77 14.05
C SER A 132 1.26 7.71 14.18
N LYS A 133 1.42 8.93 13.68
CA LYS A 133 0.41 9.99 13.68
C LYS A 133 0.02 10.33 12.25
N SER A 134 -1.29 10.39 11.97
CA SER A 134 -1.82 10.75 10.65
C SER A 134 -2.84 11.88 10.75
N GLY A 135 -2.76 12.78 9.81
CA GLY A 135 -3.81 13.77 9.59
C GLY A 135 -5.07 13.14 8.98
N THR A 136 -6.14 13.95 8.95
CA THR A 136 -7.49 13.53 8.54
C THR A 136 -7.56 13.08 7.08
N SER A 137 -6.76 13.66 6.18
CA SER A 137 -6.72 13.27 4.75
C SER A 137 -6.34 11.81 4.51
N GLY A 138 -5.66 11.16 5.47
CA GLY A 138 -5.35 9.74 5.43
C GLY A 138 -6.57 8.81 5.42
N GLY A 139 -7.73 9.31 5.89
CA GLY A 139 -9.01 8.60 5.82
C GLY A 139 -9.68 8.57 4.44
N GLY A 140 -9.12 9.29 3.46
CA GLY A 140 -9.69 9.37 2.12
C GLY A 140 -10.80 10.40 1.97
N ARG A 141 -11.56 10.30 0.86
CA ARG A 141 -12.63 11.26 0.51
C ARG A 141 -14.01 10.87 1.01
N GLU A 142 -14.19 9.65 1.46
CA GLU A 142 -15.49 9.19 1.96
C GLU A 142 -15.84 9.92 3.25
N PRO A 143 -17.05 10.52 3.36
CA PRO A 143 -17.47 11.23 4.56
C PRO A 143 -17.49 10.30 5.78
N ASN A 144 -16.78 10.71 6.83
CA ASN A 144 -16.72 9.95 8.08
C ASN A 144 -16.80 10.91 9.26
N GLN A 145 -17.73 10.64 10.18
CA GLN A 145 -17.94 11.49 11.36
C GLN A 145 -16.66 11.72 12.16
N LYS A 146 -15.84 10.71 12.35
CA LYS A 146 -14.57 10.81 13.10
C LYS A 146 -13.54 11.74 12.47
N LEU A 147 -13.73 12.09 11.19
CA LEU A 147 -12.83 12.97 10.43
C LEU A 147 -13.38 14.42 10.34
N LEU A 148 -14.54 14.69 10.93
CA LEU A 148 -15.07 16.05 11.02
C LEU A 148 -14.20 16.90 11.93
N LEU A 149 -14.02 18.16 11.58
CA LEU A 149 -13.19 19.09 12.35
C LEU A 149 -13.68 19.21 13.82
N SER A 150 -15.01 19.15 14.03
CA SER A 150 -15.61 19.17 15.37
C SER A 150 -15.28 17.94 16.22
N GLU A 151 -14.96 16.82 15.59
CA GLU A 151 -14.71 15.53 16.27
C GLU A 151 -13.21 15.25 16.45
N CYS A 152 -12.40 15.64 15.48
CA CYS A 152 -10.95 15.39 15.48
C CYS A 152 -10.12 16.63 15.85
N GLY A 153 -10.72 17.83 15.89
CA GLY A 153 -10.05 19.04 16.29
C GLY A 153 -9.58 18.99 17.76
N GLU A 154 -8.38 19.49 18.03
CA GLU A 154 -7.79 19.57 19.39
C GLU A 154 -7.63 18.20 20.10
N GLY A 155 -7.91 17.10 19.42
CA GLY A 155 -7.87 15.75 19.98
C GLY A 155 -6.82 14.85 19.34
N LEU A 156 -6.38 13.84 20.09
CA LEU A 156 -5.55 12.75 19.59
C LEU A 156 -6.27 11.43 19.92
N SER A 157 -6.47 10.59 18.92
CA SER A 157 -7.14 9.30 19.14
C SER A 157 -6.43 8.15 18.45
N ALA A 158 -6.08 7.11 19.22
CA ALA A 158 -5.58 5.87 18.68
C ALA A 158 -6.71 5.07 18.00
N TYR A 159 -6.39 4.35 16.93
CA TYR A 159 -7.38 3.48 16.25
C TYR A 159 -6.70 2.21 15.71
N GLY A 160 -7.50 1.18 15.41
CA GLY A 160 -6.99 -0.04 14.80
C GLY A 160 -5.92 -0.77 15.61
N LEU A 161 -5.96 -0.68 16.94
CA LEU A 161 -4.89 -1.14 17.85
C LEU A 161 -4.53 -2.63 17.73
N ILE A 162 -5.50 -3.48 17.37
CA ILE A 162 -5.28 -4.93 17.34
C ILE A 162 -5.10 -5.45 15.90
N ASN A 163 -5.83 -4.88 14.95
CA ASN A 163 -5.96 -5.44 13.60
C ASN A 163 -5.83 -4.37 12.50
N HIS A 164 -4.90 -3.46 12.64
CA HIS A 164 -4.66 -2.53 11.55
C HIS A 164 -4.00 -3.25 10.37
N ARG A 165 -4.59 -3.14 9.18
CA ARG A 165 -4.12 -3.84 7.97
C ARG A 165 -2.67 -3.54 7.57
N HIS A 166 -2.13 -2.40 7.97
CA HIS A 166 -0.72 -2.07 7.71
C HIS A 166 0.27 -2.76 8.65
N THR A 167 -0.15 -3.30 9.80
CA THR A 167 0.75 -4.02 10.73
C THR A 167 1.46 -5.16 10.01
N SER A 168 0.69 -6.07 9.42
CA SER A 168 1.24 -7.23 8.71
C SER A 168 2.03 -6.86 7.45
N GLU A 169 1.69 -5.76 6.79
CA GLU A 169 2.48 -5.23 5.67
C GLU A 169 3.86 -4.77 6.15
N ILE A 170 3.95 -4.03 7.27
CA ILE A 170 5.22 -3.57 7.85
C ILE A 170 6.04 -4.77 8.31
N GLU A 171 5.43 -5.72 9.04
CA GLU A 171 6.08 -6.93 9.54
C GLU A 171 6.65 -7.78 8.39
N GLN A 172 5.89 -7.98 7.31
CA GLN A 172 6.36 -8.70 6.14
C GLN A 172 7.63 -8.07 5.55
N VAL A 173 7.61 -6.76 5.30
CA VAL A 173 8.73 -6.08 4.64
C VAL A 173 9.91 -5.94 5.59
N ALA A 174 9.70 -5.63 6.85
CA ALA A 174 10.75 -5.57 7.87
C ALA A 174 11.44 -6.93 8.03
N SER A 175 10.67 -8.03 8.01
CA SER A 175 11.21 -9.39 8.07
C SER A 175 12.05 -9.73 6.84
N LEU A 176 11.63 -9.30 5.64
CA LEU A 176 12.42 -9.49 4.43
C LEU A 176 13.75 -8.71 4.47
N ILE A 177 13.75 -7.51 5.05
CA ILE A 177 14.95 -6.67 5.17
C ILE A 177 15.93 -7.25 6.19
N SER A 178 15.45 -7.68 7.35
CA SER A 178 16.30 -8.22 8.43
C SER A 178 16.75 -9.66 8.19
N GLY A 179 16.07 -10.41 7.31
CA GLY A 179 16.28 -11.85 7.13
C GLY A 179 15.72 -12.71 8.28
N ASN A 180 15.05 -12.11 9.26
CA ASN A 180 14.46 -12.77 10.41
C ASN A 180 12.99 -12.38 10.54
N LYS A 181 12.18 -13.23 11.20
CA LYS A 181 10.80 -12.88 11.51
C LYS A 181 10.76 -11.68 12.45
N ILE A 182 10.02 -10.65 12.08
CA ILE A 182 9.74 -9.48 12.93
C ILE A 182 8.26 -9.47 13.28
N GLU A 183 8.00 -9.31 14.56
CA GLU A 183 6.70 -8.95 15.12
C GLU A 183 6.85 -7.61 15.84
N LEU A 184 5.90 -6.69 15.61
CA LEU A 184 6.00 -5.35 16.14
C LEU A 184 4.67 -4.83 16.69
N LEU A 185 4.76 -3.88 17.59
CA LEU A 185 3.59 -3.14 18.06
C LEU A 185 3.40 -1.90 17.21
N PHE A 186 2.29 -1.87 16.46
CA PHE A 186 1.91 -0.72 15.64
C PHE A 186 0.69 -0.03 16.21
N THR A 187 0.82 1.26 16.52
CA THR A 187 -0.25 2.09 17.08
C THR A 187 -0.45 3.34 16.22
N PRO A 188 -1.42 3.33 15.30
CA PRO A 188 -1.78 4.52 14.54
C PRO A 188 -2.65 5.47 15.36
N HIS A 189 -2.41 6.76 15.20
CA HIS A 189 -3.22 7.82 15.80
C HIS A 189 -3.74 8.79 14.74
N LEU A 190 -4.98 9.23 14.91
CA LEU A 190 -5.51 10.40 14.22
C LEU A 190 -5.14 11.64 15.05
N VAL A 191 -4.53 12.62 14.40
CA VAL A 191 -4.15 13.89 15.01
C VAL A 191 -4.86 15.07 14.34
N PRO A 192 -5.01 16.22 15.03
CA PRO A 192 -5.79 17.36 14.53
C PRO A 192 -5.03 18.19 13.50
N ILE A 193 -4.56 17.55 12.45
CA ILE A 193 -3.95 18.18 11.28
C ILE A 193 -4.64 17.71 9.99
N SER A 194 -4.67 18.56 8.99
CA SER A 194 -5.35 18.25 7.74
C SER A 194 -4.64 17.17 6.94
N ARG A 195 -3.31 17.23 6.84
CA ARG A 195 -2.48 16.39 5.97
C ARG A 195 -1.18 16.01 6.65
N GLY A 196 -0.59 14.93 6.17
CA GLY A 196 0.72 14.45 6.59
C GLY A 196 0.65 13.26 7.53
N MET A 197 1.82 12.73 7.79
CA MET A 197 2.03 11.56 8.62
C MET A 197 3.40 11.67 9.26
#